data_87c309c468c7e811b97ade4f37e1706e
#
_entry.id   87c309c468c7e811b97ade4f37e1706e
#
_cell.length_a   1.000
_cell.length_b   1.000
_cell.length_c   1.000
_cell.angle_alpha   90.00
_cell.angle_beta   90.00
_cell.angle_gamma   90.00
#
_symmetry.space_group_name_H-M   'P 1'
#
loop_
_entity.id
_entity.type
_entity.pdbx_description
1 polymer ?
#
loop_
_entity_poly.entity_id
_entity_poly.type
_entity_poly.pdbx_seq_one_letter_code
_entity_poly.pdbx_strand_id
1 'polypeptide(L)'
;FGDCTLPHIMLIHGGGNAWWNYLRQACVLARHYHVILPTLDGHGEECQTPYVSTERTADQLMDYIQQHCGGRLFALCGVSLGGQIVMELLTRKSDLTEKAIIDGSLCYPQPLMARFCIASVWLFGCLMFSKRACRFQLKLMPKLLPAKMAYPQEIQEYYLRDMPRTPRK
;
A
#
# COMPACT_ATOMS: atom_id res chain seq x y z
N PHE A 1 -3.54 -9.15 11.77
CA PHE A 1 -3.78 -8.56 13.08
C PHE A 1 -5.21 -8.87 13.53
N GLY A 2 -5.40 -9.09 14.83
CA GLY A 2 -6.70 -9.45 15.37
C GLY A 2 -7.03 -10.95 15.25
N ASP A 3 -8.19 -11.34 15.80
CA ASP A 3 -8.66 -12.72 15.77
C ASP A 3 -9.18 -13.09 14.38
N CYS A 4 -8.76 -14.23 13.85
CA CYS A 4 -9.13 -14.70 12.52
C CYS A 4 -10.63 -15.13 12.41
N THR A 5 -11.34 -15.24 13.51
CA THR A 5 -12.78 -15.51 13.54
C THR A 5 -13.64 -14.26 13.34
N LEU A 6 -13.04 -13.07 13.48
CA LEU A 6 -13.71 -11.77 13.28
C LEU A 6 -13.90 -11.46 11.79
N PRO A 7 -14.81 -10.53 11.44
CA PRO A 7 -14.97 -10.11 10.05
C PRO A 7 -13.66 -9.62 9.44
N HIS A 8 -13.34 -10.09 8.23
CA HIS A 8 -12.09 -9.81 7.56
C HIS A 8 -12.10 -8.43 6.89
N ILE A 9 -11.08 -7.61 7.15
CA ILE A 9 -10.82 -6.38 6.40
C ILE A 9 -9.42 -6.39 5.83
N MET A 10 -9.27 -5.89 4.61
CA MET A 10 -7.97 -5.81 3.94
C MET A 10 -7.64 -4.36 3.61
N LEU A 11 -6.41 -3.92 3.97
CA LEU A 11 -5.93 -2.56 3.73
C LEU A 11 -4.69 -2.63 2.85
N ILE A 12 -4.78 -2.14 1.61
CA ILE A 12 -3.74 -2.23 0.58
C ILE A 12 -2.99 -0.90 0.49
N HIS A 13 -1.68 -0.95 0.72
CA HIS A 13 -0.81 0.22 0.73
C HIS A 13 -0.58 0.85 -0.65
N GLY A 14 -0.10 2.08 -0.69
CA GLY A 14 0.31 2.78 -1.90
C GLY A 14 1.71 2.42 -2.37
N GLY A 15 2.05 2.82 -3.58
CA GLY A 15 3.37 2.62 -4.15
C GLY A 15 4.49 3.21 -3.27
N GLY A 16 5.60 2.49 -3.15
CA GLY A 16 6.75 2.85 -2.32
C GLY A 16 6.57 2.58 -0.82
N ASN A 17 5.39 2.18 -0.37
CA ASN A 17 5.12 1.79 1.01
C ASN A 17 5.09 0.26 1.17
N ALA A 18 4.70 -0.23 2.36
CA ALA A 18 4.43 -1.62 2.63
C ALA A 18 3.32 -1.73 3.70
N TRP A 19 3.06 -2.92 4.18
CA TRP A 19 2.04 -3.20 5.19
C TRP A 19 2.03 -2.21 6.37
N TRP A 20 3.20 -1.75 6.83
CA TRP A 20 3.36 -0.83 7.96
C TRP A 20 2.70 0.54 7.74
N ASN A 21 2.35 0.89 6.50
CA ASN A 21 1.61 2.13 6.21
C ASN A 21 0.28 2.20 6.98
N TYR A 22 -0.31 1.06 7.25
CA TYR A 22 -1.57 0.93 7.99
C TYR A 22 -1.42 0.38 9.41
N LEU A 23 -0.20 0.32 9.95
CA LEU A 23 0.06 -0.29 11.26
C LEU A 23 -0.81 0.32 12.39
N ARG A 24 -0.93 1.64 12.43
CA ARG A 24 -1.75 2.33 13.46
C ARG A 24 -3.23 2.00 13.33
N GLN A 25 -3.74 2.00 12.12
CA GLN A 25 -5.13 1.64 11.83
C GLN A 25 -5.37 0.18 12.20
N ALA A 26 -4.46 -0.70 11.82
CA ALA A 26 -4.55 -2.12 12.14
C ALA A 26 -4.60 -2.38 13.66
N CYS A 27 -3.74 -1.72 14.45
CA CYS A 27 -3.75 -1.85 15.91
C CYS A 27 -5.10 -1.43 16.55
N VAL A 28 -5.78 -0.45 15.98
CA VAL A 28 -7.09 -0.01 16.47
C VAL A 28 -8.19 -0.96 16.00
N LEU A 29 -8.19 -1.29 14.71
CA LEU A 29 -9.23 -2.10 14.07
C LEU A 29 -9.18 -3.56 14.50
N ALA A 30 -8.01 -4.08 14.87
CA ALA A 30 -7.82 -5.46 15.31
C ALA A 30 -8.62 -5.86 16.56
N ARG A 31 -9.19 -4.89 17.27
CA ARG A 31 -10.10 -5.13 18.39
C ARG A 31 -11.48 -5.68 17.94
N HIS A 32 -11.85 -5.43 16.70
CA HIS A 32 -13.18 -5.74 16.18
C HIS A 32 -13.15 -6.49 14.83
N TYR A 33 -11.98 -6.57 14.20
CA TYR A 33 -11.81 -7.14 12.85
C TYR A 33 -10.53 -7.97 12.77
N HIS A 34 -10.55 -8.96 11.89
CA HIS A 34 -9.31 -9.57 11.40
C HIS A 34 -8.73 -8.70 10.29
N VAL A 35 -7.64 -7.98 10.60
CA VAL A 35 -7.02 -7.00 9.69
C VAL A 35 -5.90 -7.64 8.90
N ILE A 36 -6.02 -7.63 7.59
CA ILE A 36 -5.06 -8.16 6.62
C ILE A 36 -4.33 -7.00 5.96
N LEU A 37 -3.02 -6.99 6.08
CA LEU A 37 -2.13 -5.98 5.52
C LEU A 37 -1.15 -6.65 4.54
N PRO A 38 -1.50 -6.76 3.25
CA PRO A 38 -0.57 -7.33 2.28
C PRO A 38 0.63 -6.40 2.05
N THR A 39 1.81 -6.98 1.83
CA THR A 39 2.93 -6.28 1.19
C THR A 39 2.91 -6.67 -0.29
N LEU A 40 2.84 -5.68 -1.17
CA LEU A 40 2.81 -5.89 -2.61
C LEU A 40 4.20 -6.26 -3.14
N ASP A 41 4.23 -7.06 -4.20
CA ASP A 41 5.47 -7.35 -4.95
C ASP A 41 6.23 -6.05 -5.28
N GLY A 42 7.54 -6.07 -5.20
CA GLY A 42 8.39 -4.90 -5.42
C GLY A 42 8.46 -3.93 -4.25
N HIS A 43 7.82 -4.23 -3.11
CA HIS A 43 7.73 -3.31 -1.96
C HIS A 43 8.21 -3.98 -0.67
N GLY A 44 8.72 -3.20 0.27
CA GLY A 44 9.10 -3.64 1.61
C GLY A 44 9.94 -4.91 1.64
N GLU A 45 9.46 -5.92 2.32
CA GLU A 45 10.08 -7.24 2.42
C GLU A 45 10.08 -7.99 1.07
N GLU A 46 9.07 -7.71 0.20
CA GLU A 46 8.90 -8.33 -1.12
C GLU A 46 9.63 -7.56 -2.24
N CYS A 47 10.59 -6.72 -1.90
CA CYS A 47 11.33 -5.87 -2.85
C CYS A 47 12.13 -6.68 -3.91
N GLN A 48 12.39 -7.97 -3.67
CA GLN A 48 13.07 -8.86 -4.62
C GLN A 48 12.13 -9.46 -5.67
N THR A 49 10.83 -9.50 -5.39
CA THR A 49 9.80 -10.00 -6.32
C THR A 49 9.35 -8.83 -7.20
N PRO A 50 9.53 -8.90 -8.54
CA PRO A 50 9.15 -7.79 -9.40
C PRO A 50 7.64 -7.52 -9.38
N TYR A 51 7.23 -6.28 -9.19
CA TYR A 51 5.85 -5.86 -9.45
C TYR A 51 5.57 -5.94 -10.95
N VAL A 52 4.66 -6.79 -11.36
CA VAL A 52 4.35 -7.03 -12.77
C VAL A 52 3.24 -6.13 -13.26
N SER A 53 2.07 -6.22 -12.63
CA SER A 53 0.91 -5.39 -12.99
C SER A 53 -0.15 -5.41 -11.87
N THR A 54 -1.11 -4.49 -11.97
CA THR A 54 -2.27 -4.41 -11.09
C THR A 54 -3.15 -5.67 -11.21
N GLU A 55 -3.31 -6.17 -12.42
CA GLU A 55 -4.12 -7.37 -12.72
C GLU A 55 -3.53 -8.62 -12.06
N ARG A 56 -2.19 -8.82 -12.16
CA ARG A 56 -1.52 -9.95 -11.50
C ARG A 56 -1.62 -9.86 -9.98
N THR A 57 -1.46 -8.67 -9.43
CA THR A 57 -1.64 -8.46 -7.99
C THR A 57 -3.08 -8.74 -7.56
N ALA A 58 -4.06 -8.35 -8.38
CA ALA A 58 -5.46 -8.68 -8.13
C ALA A 58 -5.71 -10.19 -8.15
N ASP A 59 -5.08 -10.96 -9.07
CA ASP A 59 -5.15 -12.42 -9.08
C ASP A 59 -4.63 -13.01 -7.77
N GLN A 60 -3.44 -12.60 -7.33
CA GLN A 60 -2.84 -13.07 -6.07
C GLN A 60 -3.73 -12.78 -4.85
N LEU A 61 -4.30 -11.58 -4.78
CA LEU A 61 -5.19 -11.20 -3.68
C LEU A 61 -6.54 -11.91 -3.74
N MET A 62 -7.09 -12.14 -4.93
CA MET A 62 -8.32 -12.96 -5.11
C MET A 62 -8.11 -14.38 -4.60
N ASP A 63 -6.99 -15.02 -4.97
CA ASP A 63 -6.62 -16.35 -4.51
C ASP A 63 -6.49 -16.39 -2.99
N TYR A 64 -5.81 -15.41 -2.41
CA TYR A 64 -5.70 -15.29 -0.96
C TYR A 64 -7.07 -15.15 -0.28
N ILE A 65 -7.92 -14.26 -0.78
CA ILE A 65 -9.27 -14.02 -0.22
C ILE A 65 -10.12 -15.30 -0.33
N GLN A 66 -10.01 -16.02 -1.44
CA GLN A 66 -10.74 -17.29 -1.63
C GLN A 66 -10.28 -18.35 -0.64
N GLN A 67 -8.98 -18.47 -0.40
CA GLN A 67 -8.40 -19.53 0.44
C GLN A 67 -8.53 -19.23 1.94
N HIS A 68 -8.42 -17.96 2.34
CA HIS A 68 -8.28 -17.58 3.74
C HIS A 68 -9.45 -16.77 4.32
N CYS A 69 -10.32 -16.22 3.46
CA CYS A 69 -11.41 -15.36 3.90
C CYS A 69 -12.79 -15.85 3.43
N GLY A 70 -12.89 -17.09 2.96
CA GLY A 70 -14.15 -17.63 2.44
C GLY A 70 -14.66 -16.93 1.17
N GLY A 71 -13.75 -16.29 0.41
CA GLY A 71 -14.05 -15.64 -0.87
C GLY A 71 -14.71 -14.27 -0.74
N ARG A 72 -14.80 -13.68 0.47
CA ARG A 72 -15.42 -12.38 0.71
C ARG A 72 -14.78 -11.65 1.89
N LEU A 73 -14.80 -10.32 1.84
CA LEU A 73 -14.35 -9.45 2.91
C LEU A 73 -15.50 -8.59 3.46
N PHE A 74 -15.42 -8.18 4.71
CA PHE A 74 -16.30 -7.14 5.25
C PHE A 74 -15.93 -5.77 4.67
N ALA A 75 -14.62 -5.44 4.66
CA ALA A 75 -14.16 -4.18 4.07
C ALA A 75 -12.85 -4.35 3.30
N LEU A 76 -12.74 -3.60 2.20
CA LEU A 76 -11.56 -3.53 1.34
C LEU A 76 -11.16 -2.07 1.16
N CYS A 77 -9.94 -1.73 1.56
CA CYS A 77 -9.43 -0.36 1.51
C CYS A 77 -8.11 -0.32 0.74
N GLY A 78 -7.91 0.73 -0.06
CA GLY A 78 -6.65 0.96 -0.75
C GLY A 78 -6.35 2.43 -0.99
N VAL A 79 -5.07 2.80 -0.85
CA VAL A 79 -4.59 4.15 -1.11
C VAL A 79 -3.70 4.16 -2.36
N SER A 80 -3.87 5.16 -3.23
CA SER A 80 -3.05 5.36 -4.44
C SER A 80 -3.00 4.07 -5.29
N LEU A 81 -1.85 3.41 -5.43
CA LEU A 81 -1.70 2.11 -6.10
C LEU A 81 -2.66 1.05 -5.51
N GLY A 82 -2.75 0.97 -4.18
CA GLY A 82 -3.68 0.06 -3.50
C GLY A 82 -5.13 0.31 -3.88
N GLY A 83 -5.53 1.56 -4.10
CA GLY A 83 -6.87 1.88 -4.57
C GLY A 83 -7.12 1.48 -6.01
N GLN A 84 -6.12 1.51 -6.90
CA GLN A 84 -6.22 0.95 -8.25
C GLN A 84 -6.44 -0.55 -8.21
N ILE A 85 -5.74 -1.26 -7.30
CA ILE A 85 -5.92 -2.70 -7.08
C ILE A 85 -7.32 -2.99 -6.54
N VAL A 86 -7.85 -2.18 -5.61
CA VAL A 86 -9.23 -2.31 -5.12
C VAL A 86 -10.23 -2.17 -6.26
N MET A 87 -10.07 -1.19 -7.14
CA MET A 87 -10.93 -1.03 -8.32
C MET A 87 -10.87 -2.25 -9.24
N GLU A 88 -9.68 -2.76 -9.51
CA GLU A 88 -9.50 -3.97 -10.32
C GLU A 88 -10.19 -5.19 -9.71
N LEU A 89 -10.03 -5.40 -8.41
CA LEU A 89 -10.70 -6.48 -7.66
C LEU A 89 -12.24 -6.38 -7.77
N LEU A 90 -12.80 -5.18 -7.63
CA LEU A 90 -14.24 -4.94 -7.69
C LEU A 90 -14.81 -5.04 -9.10
N THR A 91 -14.03 -4.77 -10.15
CA THR A 91 -14.46 -5.01 -11.53
C THR A 91 -14.59 -6.49 -11.85
N ARG A 92 -13.77 -7.34 -11.21
CA ARG A 92 -13.81 -8.81 -11.38
C ARG A 92 -14.89 -9.47 -10.55
N LYS A 93 -15.09 -8.99 -9.32
CA LYS A 93 -16.08 -9.53 -8.39
C LYS A 93 -16.68 -8.39 -7.57
N SER A 94 -17.83 -7.87 -8.02
CA SER A 94 -18.50 -6.72 -7.42
C SER A 94 -19.02 -6.97 -5.99
N ASP A 95 -19.27 -8.21 -5.64
CA ASP A 95 -19.72 -8.65 -4.31
C ASP A 95 -18.57 -9.14 -3.40
N LEU A 96 -17.32 -8.87 -3.78
CA LEU A 96 -16.11 -9.28 -3.03
C LEU A 96 -16.08 -8.70 -1.62
N THR A 97 -16.65 -7.53 -1.42
CA THR A 97 -16.68 -6.84 -0.13
C THR A 97 -18.00 -6.12 0.11
N GLU A 98 -18.36 -5.93 1.39
CA GLU A 98 -19.54 -5.12 1.76
C GLU A 98 -19.24 -3.63 1.73
N LYS A 99 -18.00 -3.24 2.03
CA LYS A 99 -17.54 -1.85 2.09
C LYS A 99 -16.26 -1.70 1.30
N ALA A 100 -16.18 -0.69 0.45
CA ALA A 100 -14.97 -0.32 -0.26
C ALA A 100 -14.56 1.11 0.06
N ILE A 101 -13.27 1.33 0.34
CA ILE A 101 -12.69 2.65 0.56
C ILE A 101 -11.51 2.80 -0.41
N ILE A 102 -11.63 3.78 -1.31
CA ILE A 102 -10.60 4.10 -2.31
C ILE A 102 -10.13 5.53 -2.03
N ASP A 103 -8.87 5.68 -1.65
CA ASP A 103 -8.30 6.95 -1.27
C ASP A 103 -7.16 7.37 -2.20
N GLY A 104 -7.20 8.60 -2.71
CA GLY A 104 -6.13 9.21 -3.50
C GLY A 104 -5.71 8.44 -4.74
N SER A 105 -6.63 7.68 -5.38
CA SER A 105 -6.34 6.83 -6.53
C SER A 105 -6.75 7.47 -7.85
N LEU A 106 -5.96 7.21 -8.90
CA LEU A 106 -6.29 7.62 -10.25
C LEU A 106 -7.24 6.62 -10.89
N CYS A 107 -8.45 7.08 -11.27
CA CYS A 107 -9.48 6.27 -11.91
C CYS A 107 -9.35 6.26 -13.45
N TYR A 108 -8.57 7.17 -14.01
CA TYR A 108 -8.37 7.29 -15.47
C TYR A 108 -6.90 7.25 -15.83
N PRO A 109 -6.55 6.63 -16.99
CA PRO A 109 -5.19 6.65 -17.50
C PRO A 109 -4.72 8.10 -17.76
N GLN A 110 -3.56 8.45 -17.19
CA GLN A 110 -2.93 9.77 -17.40
C GLN A 110 -1.54 9.58 -18.04
N PRO A 111 -1.45 9.31 -19.33
CA PRO A 111 -0.21 8.91 -19.99
C PRO A 111 0.89 9.97 -19.93
N LEU A 112 0.56 11.25 -19.99
CA LEU A 112 1.53 12.35 -19.87
C LEU A 112 2.09 12.43 -18.44
N MET A 113 1.23 12.33 -17.44
CA MET A 113 1.64 12.31 -16.03
C MET A 113 2.49 11.09 -15.71
N ALA A 114 2.10 9.92 -16.22
CA ALA A 114 2.87 8.68 -16.06
C ALA A 114 4.27 8.82 -16.66
N ARG A 115 4.41 9.36 -17.87
CA ARG A 115 5.72 9.62 -18.51
C ARG A 115 6.56 10.58 -17.70
N PHE A 116 5.96 11.67 -17.18
CA PHE A 116 6.66 12.62 -16.33
C PHE A 116 7.13 11.98 -15.02
N CYS A 117 6.28 11.19 -14.36
CA CYS A 117 6.64 10.46 -13.14
C CYS A 117 7.77 9.46 -13.39
N ILE A 118 7.69 8.67 -14.48
CA ILE A 118 8.74 7.70 -14.85
C ILE A 118 10.07 8.43 -15.10
N ALA A 119 10.06 9.52 -15.89
CA ALA A 119 11.25 10.29 -16.16
C ALA A 119 11.85 10.91 -14.88
N SER A 120 11.00 11.41 -13.98
CA SER A 120 11.42 11.98 -12.70
C SER A 120 12.06 10.93 -11.79
N VAL A 121 11.46 9.74 -11.69
CA VAL A 121 12.02 8.63 -10.91
C VAL A 121 13.32 8.14 -11.53
N TRP A 122 13.40 8.04 -12.85
CA TRP A 122 14.62 7.63 -13.54
C TRP A 122 15.76 8.64 -13.31
N LEU A 123 15.49 9.94 -13.40
CA LEU A 123 16.49 10.99 -13.28
C LEU A 123 16.90 11.27 -11.81
N PHE A 124 15.93 11.33 -10.92
CA PHE A 124 16.12 11.73 -9.52
C PHE A 124 15.95 10.60 -8.50
N GLY A 125 15.56 9.40 -8.93
CA GLY A 125 15.26 8.29 -8.01
C GLY A 125 16.44 7.92 -7.12
N CYS A 126 17.68 7.96 -7.64
CA CYS A 126 18.87 7.71 -6.84
C CYS A 126 19.03 8.72 -5.70
N LEU A 127 18.62 9.96 -5.93
CA LEU A 127 18.66 11.01 -4.91
C LEU A 127 17.47 10.88 -3.96
N MET A 128 16.26 10.68 -4.49
CA MET A 128 15.03 10.65 -3.71
C MET A 128 14.93 9.45 -2.76
N PHE A 129 15.36 8.26 -3.20
CA PHE A 129 15.27 7.00 -2.45
C PHE A 129 16.58 6.61 -1.75
N SER A 130 17.56 7.52 -1.65
CA SER A 130 18.76 7.27 -0.86
C SER A 130 18.43 7.32 0.64
N LYS A 131 19.16 6.53 1.46
CA LYS A 131 19.00 6.59 2.93
C LYS A 131 19.15 8.00 3.50
N ARG A 132 20.01 8.84 2.88
CA ARG A 132 20.22 10.24 3.29
C ARG A 132 18.99 11.09 2.99
N ALA A 133 18.41 10.93 1.80
CA ALA A 133 17.20 11.65 1.40
C ALA A 133 15.99 11.23 2.24
N CYS A 134 15.81 9.94 2.49
CA CYS A 134 14.74 9.45 3.36
C CYS A 134 14.85 10.02 4.79
N ARG A 135 16.05 10.09 5.36
CA ARG A 135 16.26 10.73 6.66
C ARG A 135 15.96 12.23 6.63
N PHE A 136 16.31 12.92 5.55
CA PHE A 136 15.99 14.34 5.38
C PHE A 136 14.49 14.56 5.24
N GLN A 137 13.79 13.74 4.46
CA GLN A 137 12.34 13.78 4.31
C GLN A 137 11.64 13.60 5.66
N LEU A 138 12.03 12.60 6.46
CA LEU A 138 11.46 12.39 7.80
C LEU A 138 11.68 13.57 8.76
N LYS A 139 12.82 14.27 8.66
CA LYS A 139 13.08 15.48 9.44
C LYS A 139 12.24 16.68 8.98
N LEU A 140 11.91 16.72 7.69
CA LEU A 140 11.15 17.81 7.08
C LEU A 140 9.64 17.63 7.26
N MET A 141 9.15 16.39 7.23
CA MET A 141 7.71 16.08 7.35
C MET A 141 7.01 16.76 8.53
N PRO A 142 7.53 16.71 9.78
CA PRO A 142 6.86 17.37 10.91
C PRO A 142 6.80 18.88 10.82
N LYS A 143 7.64 19.49 9.97
CA LYS A 143 7.68 20.95 9.75
C LYS A 143 6.69 21.39 8.67
N LEU A 144 6.40 20.53 7.71
CA LEU A 144 5.55 20.82 6.55
C LEU A 144 4.13 20.29 6.69
N LEU A 145 3.94 19.24 7.50
CA LEU A 145 2.66 18.56 7.67
C LEU A 145 2.16 18.72 9.10
N PRO A 146 0.83 18.74 9.31
CA PRO A 146 0.28 18.65 10.66
C PRO A 146 0.84 17.45 11.41
N ALA A 147 1.09 17.59 12.71
CA ALA A 147 1.70 16.54 13.55
C ALA A 147 0.99 15.18 13.45
N LYS A 148 -0.33 15.19 13.17
CA LYS A 148 -1.15 13.98 12.95
C LYS A 148 -0.78 13.20 11.68
N MET A 149 -0.13 13.84 10.70
CA MET A 149 0.29 13.24 9.43
C MET A 149 1.76 12.80 9.43
N ALA A 150 2.55 13.22 10.43
CA ALA A 150 3.92 12.76 10.55
C ALA A 150 3.95 11.28 10.95
N TYR A 151 4.86 10.52 10.34
CA TYR A 151 5.04 9.12 10.71
C TYR A 151 5.49 8.99 12.16
N PRO A 152 4.84 8.13 12.98
CA PRO A 152 5.33 7.76 14.30
C PRO A 152 6.72 7.15 14.20
N GLN A 153 7.45 7.16 15.31
CA GLN A 153 8.83 6.66 15.36
C GLN A 153 8.95 5.21 14.86
N GLU A 154 8.01 4.34 15.23
CA GLU A 154 7.94 2.94 14.78
C GLU A 154 7.86 2.83 13.25
N ILE A 155 7.01 3.64 12.61
CA ILE A 155 6.86 3.65 11.16
C ILE A 155 8.08 4.25 10.47
N GLN A 156 8.78 5.22 11.10
CA GLN A 156 10.00 5.82 10.55
C GLN A 156 11.12 4.79 10.35
N GLU A 157 11.23 3.80 11.24
CA GLU A 157 12.21 2.72 11.11
C GLU A 157 11.91 1.84 9.90
N TYR A 158 10.64 1.43 9.73
CA TYR A 158 10.21 0.70 8.53
C TYR A 158 10.42 1.51 7.25
N TYR A 159 10.05 2.78 7.25
CA TYR A 159 10.27 3.68 6.12
C TYR A 159 11.75 3.76 5.72
N LEU A 160 12.65 3.93 6.68
CA LEU A 160 14.10 4.00 6.43
C LEU A 160 14.70 2.67 5.98
N ARG A 161 14.10 1.55 6.36
CA ARG A 161 14.50 0.22 5.93
C ARG A 161 14.08 -0.04 4.48
N ASP A 162 12.85 0.27 4.13
CA ASP A 162 12.18 -0.24 2.92
C ASP A 162 12.25 0.73 1.74
N MET A 163 12.07 2.04 1.95
CA MET A 163 12.12 3.01 0.85
C MET A 163 13.39 2.95 0.00
N PRO A 164 14.60 2.77 0.58
CA PRO A 164 15.83 2.64 -0.22
C PRO A 164 15.92 1.31 -1.01
N ARG A 165 15.08 0.33 -0.70
CA ARG A 165 15.05 -0.99 -1.36
C ARG A 165 14.07 -1.06 -2.51
N THR A 166 13.15 -0.09 -2.62
CA THR A 166 12.16 -0.05 -3.70
C THR A 166 12.86 -0.12 -5.06
N PRO A 167 12.52 -1.09 -5.93
CA PRO A 167 13.13 -1.25 -7.24
C PRO A 167 12.96 0.01 -8.09
N ARG A 168 14.01 0.35 -8.84
CA ARG A 168 14.06 1.55 -9.71
C ARG A 168 13.90 1.20 -11.18
N LYS A 169 13.62 -0.08 -11.48
CA LYS A 169 13.46 -0.58 -12.84
C LYS A 169 12.01 -0.77 -13.19
#